data_a9c4b7382c255f6afa1ed7ab16fadd42
#
_entry.id   a9c4b7382c255f6afa1ed7ab16fadd42
#
_cell.length_a   1.000
_cell.length_b   1.000
_cell.length_c   1.000
_cell.angle_alpha   90.00
_cell.angle_beta   90.00
_cell.angle_gamma   90.00
#
_symmetry.space_group_name_H-M   'P 1'
#
loop_
_entity.id
_entity.type
_entity.pdbx_description
1 polymer ?
#
loop_
_entity_poly.entity_id
_entity_poly.type
_entity_poly.pdbx_seq_one_letter_code
_entity_poly.pdbx_strand_id
1 'polypeptide(L)'
;MSKLLDKPFRSFSIYALVILVCSIPVYYYVVDAIWMEELDEHNWIIRERMEKGIQTAKVDGKEWNKTLKIWSKLQPGTKLIALDSKDITKNYSYTHRTYNPFEHEMDRFRVLSTTIWIKKKPYQLTISTNVEEANETLTAITFVTVFFFVFLVVGFVILNKRISKKSWKPFYKTLNQLKNFDLSKDQHIRFEKSDIEEFEELNQELTALIERNASTFNQQKRFIENASHELQTPLSVLKTKMDVLLQNNALSEKEALTIETINSSLSRISRINKNLLLLAKIENHQFTEETLVNIKQTLTENIELLDDYFQAKGIQIEMNVPSYSVTCNPTLLEVLFNNLTTNAIRHGNHNDILRINLIGNRLTFSNSGKDSLNKESLFLRFGISSSETTNSGLGLAISKEICDRYNWKLSYRFDNQLHEFSIEF
;
A
#
# COMPACT_ATOMS: atom_id res chain seq x y z
N MET A 1 -3.53 4.37 -5.02
CA MET A 1 -3.62 2.93 -4.68
C MET A 1 -4.98 2.68 -4.04
N SER A 2 -5.79 1.76 -4.59
CA SER A 2 -7.08 1.38 -4.00
C SER A 2 -6.82 0.63 -2.69
N LYS A 3 -7.56 0.98 -1.62
CA LYS A 3 -7.48 0.22 -0.37
C LYS A 3 -7.95 -1.21 -0.62
N LEU A 4 -7.37 -2.18 0.05
CA LEU A 4 -7.67 -3.62 -0.11
C LEU A 4 -9.17 -3.91 0.05
N LEU A 5 -9.88 -3.07 0.78
CA LEU A 5 -11.32 -3.09 1.07
C LEU A 5 -12.21 -2.67 -0.12
N ASP A 6 -11.68 -1.92 -1.08
CA ASP A 6 -12.48 -1.39 -2.19
C ASP A 6 -12.71 -2.44 -3.29
N LYS A 7 -11.81 -3.42 -3.41
CA LYS A 7 -11.88 -4.46 -4.45
C LYS A 7 -13.05 -5.45 -4.26
N PRO A 8 -13.18 -6.16 -3.13
CA PRO A 8 -14.31 -7.08 -2.93
C PRO A 8 -15.64 -6.36 -2.93
N PHE A 9 -15.70 -5.14 -2.37
CA PHE A 9 -16.89 -4.32 -2.37
C PHE A 9 -17.38 -3.98 -3.78
N ARG A 10 -16.49 -3.56 -4.67
CA ARG A 10 -16.82 -3.25 -6.07
C ARG A 10 -17.35 -4.48 -6.80
N SER A 11 -16.73 -5.64 -6.60
CA SER A 11 -17.16 -6.89 -7.24
C SER A 11 -18.54 -7.33 -6.75
N PHE A 12 -18.82 -7.26 -5.46
CA PHE A 12 -20.13 -7.58 -4.88
C PHE A 12 -21.22 -6.61 -5.36
N SER A 13 -20.92 -5.32 -5.41
CA SER A 13 -21.87 -4.31 -5.88
C SER A 13 -22.22 -4.51 -7.36
N ILE A 14 -21.25 -4.85 -8.20
CA ILE A 14 -21.47 -5.17 -9.62
C ILE A 14 -22.31 -6.44 -9.74
N TYR A 15 -22.00 -7.50 -8.99
CA TYR A 15 -22.75 -8.75 -9.00
C TYR A 15 -24.21 -8.55 -8.56
N ALA A 16 -24.45 -7.81 -7.48
CA ALA A 16 -25.78 -7.47 -7.03
C ALA A 16 -26.57 -6.66 -8.07
N LEU A 17 -25.91 -5.70 -8.74
CA LEU A 17 -26.52 -4.92 -9.81
C LEU A 17 -26.88 -5.80 -11.02
N VAL A 18 -26.02 -6.73 -11.40
CA VAL A 18 -26.30 -7.68 -12.50
C VAL A 18 -27.50 -8.56 -12.16
N ILE A 19 -27.57 -9.09 -10.93
CA ILE A 19 -28.72 -9.90 -10.51
C ILE A 19 -30.01 -9.06 -10.56
N LEU A 20 -30.00 -7.81 -10.09
CA LEU A 20 -31.16 -6.94 -10.17
C LEU A 20 -31.63 -6.71 -11.59
N VAL A 21 -30.70 -6.33 -12.47
CA VAL A 21 -31.01 -6.04 -13.88
C VAL A 21 -31.56 -7.29 -14.59
N CYS A 22 -31.03 -8.48 -14.27
CA CYS A 22 -31.51 -9.74 -14.84
C CYS A 22 -32.85 -10.21 -14.22
N SER A 23 -33.10 -9.92 -12.94
CA SER A 23 -34.32 -10.39 -12.24
C SER A 23 -35.57 -9.63 -12.68
N ILE A 24 -35.47 -8.34 -13.02
CA ILE A 24 -36.62 -7.53 -13.43
C ILE A 24 -37.35 -8.12 -14.65
N PRO A 25 -36.67 -8.37 -15.80
CA PRO A 25 -37.36 -8.92 -16.98
C PRO A 25 -37.88 -10.37 -16.75
N VAL A 26 -37.15 -11.17 -15.96
CA VAL A 26 -37.59 -12.53 -15.61
C VAL A 26 -38.86 -12.47 -14.77
N TYR A 27 -38.87 -11.61 -13.76
CA TYR A 27 -40.02 -11.41 -12.89
C TYR A 27 -41.24 -10.92 -13.70
N TYR A 28 -41.06 -9.92 -14.55
CA TYR A 28 -42.11 -9.40 -15.43
C TYR A 28 -42.69 -10.51 -16.28
N TYR A 29 -41.87 -11.33 -16.94
CA TYR A 29 -42.29 -12.43 -17.79
C TYR A 29 -43.10 -13.51 -17.02
N VAL A 30 -42.61 -13.88 -15.82
CA VAL A 30 -43.29 -14.91 -15.00
C VAL A 30 -44.65 -14.41 -14.53
N VAL A 31 -44.75 -13.16 -14.07
CA VAL A 31 -46.02 -12.61 -13.61
C VAL A 31 -47.01 -12.41 -14.77
N ASP A 32 -46.56 -11.91 -15.94
CA ASP A 32 -47.40 -11.81 -17.13
C ASP A 32 -47.95 -13.18 -17.56
N ALA A 33 -47.11 -14.23 -17.51
CA ALA A 33 -47.53 -15.59 -17.82
C ALA A 33 -48.60 -16.13 -16.86
N ILE A 34 -48.42 -15.93 -15.54
CA ILE A 34 -49.38 -16.33 -14.53
C ILE A 34 -50.73 -15.62 -14.74
N TRP A 35 -50.70 -14.31 -14.99
CA TRP A 35 -51.89 -13.54 -15.25
C TRP A 35 -52.63 -13.95 -16.51
N MET A 36 -51.89 -14.29 -17.57
CA MET A 36 -52.49 -14.80 -18.80
C MET A 36 -53.19 -16.12 -18.59
N GLU A 37 -52.64 -17.03 -17.79
CA GLU A 37 -53.25 -18.30 -17.43
C GLU A 37 -54.53 -18.10 -16.59
N GLU A 38 -54.48 -17.22 -15.59
CA GLU A 38 -55.60 -16.83 -14.73
C GLU A 38 -56.75 -16.23 -15.54
N LEU A 39 -56.45 -15.33 -16.50
CA LEU A 39 -57.46 -14.76 -17.40
C LEU A 39 -58.07 -15.79 -18.36
N ASP A 40 -57.30 -16.76 -18.82
CA ASP A 40 -57.82 -17.86 -19.61
C ASP A 40 -58.78 -18.74 -18.82
N GLU A 41 -58.43 -19.08 -17.57
CA GLU A 41 -59.32 -19.84 -16.66
C GLU A 41 -60.58 -19.05 -16.37
N HIS A 42 -60.44 -17.73 -16.08
CA HIS A 42 -61.60 -16.85 -15.84
C HIS A 42 -62.57 -16.82 -17.03
N ASN A 43 -62.05 -16.69 -18.27
CA ASN A 43 -62.83 -16.70 -19.50
C ASN A 43 -63.55 -18.04 -19.71
N TRP A 44 -62.93 -19.18 -19.34
CA TRP A 44 -63.54 -20.50 -19.38
C TRP A 44 -64.66 -20.62 -18.38
N ILE A 45 -64.53 -20.09 -17.20
CA ILE A 45 -65.60 -20.04 -16.15
C ILE A 45 -66.78 -19.21 -16.64
N ILE A 46 -66.53 -18.04 -17.26
CA ILE A 46 -67.58 -17.20 -17.84
C ILE A 46 -68.31 -18.00 -18.93
N ARG A 47 -67.59 -18.66 -19.84
CA ARG A 47 -68.17 -19.51 -20.91
C ARG A 47 -69.11 -20.55 -20.32
N GLU A 48 -68.68 -21.30 -19.30
CA GLU A 48 -69.47 -22.37 -18.67
C GLU A 48 -70.74 -21.84 -18.00
N ARG A 49 -70.62 -20.73 -17.28
CA ARG A 49 -71.78 -20.06 -16.66
C ARG A 49 -72.77 -19.58 -17.68
N MET A 50 -72.28 -19.02 -18.81
CA MET A 50 -73.13 -18.57 -19.89
C MET A 50 -73.85 -19.71 -20.56
N GLU A 51 -73.15 -20.81 -20.89
CA GLU A 51 -73.73 -21.99 -21.50
C GLU A 51 -74.83 -22.59 -20.64
N LYS A 52 -74.59 -22.75 -19.31
CA LYS A 52 -75.60 -23.22 -18.36
C LYS A 52 -76.76 -22.22 -18.23
N GLY A 53 -76.50 -20.93 -18.15
CA GLY A 53 -77.53 -19.89 -18.02
C GLY A 53 -78.45 -19.84 -19.26
N ILE A 54 -77.90 -19.96 -20.46
CA ILE A 54 -78.65 -19.99 -21.71
C ILE A 54 -79.50 -21.28 -21.85
N GLN A 55 -78.97 -22.40 -21.39
CA GLN A 55 -79.72 -23.69 -21.45
C GLN A 55 -80.91 -23.69 -20.47
N THR A 56 -80.79 -23.02 -19.35
CA THR A 56 -81.89 -22.92 -18.33
C THR A 56 -82.91 -21.82 -18.67
N ALA A 57 -82.54 -20.83 -19.46
CA ALA A 57 -83.45 -19.76 -19.88
C ALA A 57 -84.51 -20.27 -20.89
N LYS A 58 -85.77 -20.29 -20.50
CA LYS A 58 -86.93 -20.61 -21.39
C LYS A 58 -87.27 -19.43 -22.27
N VAL A 59 -86.36 -18.98 -23.14
CA VAL A 59 -86.62 -17.88 -24.09
C VAL A 59 -87.22 -18.41 -25.39
N ASP A 60 -88.33 -17.85 -25.83
CA ASP A 60 -88.97 -18.28 -27.07
C ASP A 60 -88.18 -17.85 -28.31
N GLY A 61 -88.20 -18.63 -29.39
CA GLY A 61 -87.32 -18.46 -30.55
C GLY A 61 -87.50 -17.12 -31.30
N LYS A 62 -88.67 -16.48 -31.18
CA LYS A 62 -88.93 -15.16 -31.82
C LYS A 62 -88.34 -13.99 -31.00
N GLU A 63 -88.15 -14.13 -29.72
CA GLU A 63 -87.57 -13.13 -28.82
C GLU A 63 -86.02 -13.25 -28.66
N TRP A 64 -85.43 -14.35 -29.07
CA TRP A 64 -84.06 -14.65 -28.93
C TRP A 64 -83.11 -13.55 -29.49
N ASN A 65 -83.36 -13.10 -30.68
CA ASN A 65 -82.56 -12.03 -31.31
C ASN A 65 -82.65 -10.70 -30.57
N LYS A 66 -83.77 -10.42 -29.94
CA LYS A 66 -83.95 -9.21 -29.10
C LYS A 66 -83.23 -9.32 -27.78
N THR A 67 -83.26 -10.50 -27.18
CA THR A 67 -82.54 -10.83 -25.97
C THR A 67 -81.03 -10.80 -26.16
N LEU A 68 -80.49 -11.31 -27.27
CA LEU A 68 -79.07 -11.21 -27.64
C LEU A 68 -78.61 -9.75 -27.80
N LYS A 69 -79.42 -8.90 -28.43
CA LYS A 69 -79.10 -7.48 -28.58
C LYS A 69 -79.07 -6.71 -27.23
N ILE A 70 -79.96 -7.05 -26.32
CA ILE A 70 -80.00 -6.47 -25.00
C ILE A 70 -78.80 -6.96 -24.20
N TRP A 71 -78.49 -8.24 -24.28
CA TRP A 71 -77.40 -8.86 -23.56
C TRP A 71 -76.00 -8.36 -24.00
N SER A 72 -75.80 -8.19 -25.31
CA SER A 72 -74.57 -7.61 -25.82
C SER A 72 -74.34 -6.15 -25.40
N LYS A 73 -75.42 -5.46 -25.01
CA LYS A 73 -75.34 -4.10 -24.44
C LYS A 73 -75.06 -4.11 -22.95
N LEU A 74 -75.52 -5.14 -22.25
CA LEU A 74 -75.32 -5.27 -20.80
C LEU A 74 -73.97 -5.87 -20.41
N GLN A 75 -73.39 -6.64 -21.32
CA GLN A 75 -72.04 -7.23 -21.15
C GLN A 75 -71.13 -6.89 -22.36
N PRO A 76 -70.58 -5.71 -22.38
CA PRO A 76 -69.79 -5.22 -23.52
C PRO A 76 -68.57 -6.06 -23.89
N GLY A 77 -68.04 -6.86 -22.93
CA GLY A 77 -66.94 -7.81 -23.17
C GLY A 77 -67.31 -9.16 -23.83
N THR A 78 -68.64 -9.37 -24.14
CA THR A 78 -69.04 -10.66 -24.75
C THR A 78 -69.83 -10.42 -26.03
N LYS A 79 -69.49 -11.21 -27.06
CA LYS A 79 -70.15 -11.21 -28.36
C LYS A 79 -70.58 -12.62 -28.70
N LEU A 80 -71.83 -12.74 -29.17
CA LEU A 80 -72.42 -14.00 -29.64
C LEU A 80 -72.86 -13.84 -31.10
N ILE A 81 -72.30 -14.63 -32.01
CA ILE A 81 -72.61 -14.60 -33.46
C ILE A 81 -73.07 -15.98 -33.87
N ALA A 82 -74.19 -16.08 -34.59
CA ALA A 82 -74.61 -17.34 -35.15
C ALA A 82 -73.64 -17.83 -36.25
N LEU A 83 -73.32 -19.12 -36.19
CA LEU A 83 -72.44 -19.76 -37.16
C LEU A 83 -73.25 -20.68 -38.12
N ASP A 84 -72.83 -20.76 -39.38
CA ASP A 84 -73.29 -21.83 -40.24
C ASP A 84 -72.53 -23.15 -39.85
N SER A 85 -73.18 -24.26 -40.06
CA SER A 85 -72.64 -25.57 -39.66
C SER A 85 -71.31 -25.96 -40.33
N LYS A 86 -70.87 -25.20 -41.33
CA LYS A 86 -69.55 -25.32 -41.98
C LYS A 86 -68.42 -24.49 -41.36
N ASP A 87 -68.74 -23.49 -40.48
CA ASP A 87 -67.76 -22.50 -39.93
C ASP A 87 -67.41 -22.78 -38.46
N ILE A 88 -67.55 -24.01 -38.03
CA ILE A 88 -67.21 -24.38 -36.64
C ILE A 88 -65.71 -24.36 -36.48
N THR A 89 -65.24 -23.39 -35.67
CA THR A 89 -63.82 -23.21 -35.33
C THR A 89 -63.47 -23.88 -34.02
N LYS A 90 -62.18 -24.33 -33.91
CA LYS A 90 -61.64 -24.80 -32.62
C LYS A 90 -61.58 -23.66 -31.60
N ASN A 91 -61.71 -24.02 -30.34
CA ASN A 91 -61.54 -23.06 -29.25
C ASN A 91 -60.08 -22.54 -29.24
N TYR A 92 -59.89 -21.26 -29.16
CA TYR A 92 -58.56 -20.64 -29.03
C TYR A 92 -58.62 -19.35 -28.24
N SER A 93 -57.52 -19.10 -27.48
CA SER A 93 -57.34 -17.85 -26.76
C SER A 93 -56.24 -17.03 -27.46
N TYR A 94 -56.46 -15.75 -27.58
CA TYR A 94 -55.47 -14.80 -28.15
C TYR A 94 -55.50 -13.45 -27.46
N THR A 95 -54.44 -12.68 -27.63
CA THR A 95 -54.36 -11.31 -27.12
C THR A 95 -54.58 -10.33 -28.26
N HIS A 96 -55.46 -9.38 -28.05
CA HIS A 96 -55.79 -8.34 -29.03
C HIS A 96 -55.75 -6.95 -28.38
N ARG A 97 -55.27 -5.96 -29.09
CA ARG A 97 -55.31 -4.55 -28.65
C ARG A 97 -56.48 -3.83 -29.33
N THR A 98 -57.31 -3.17 -28.55
CA THR A 98 -58.46 -2.39 -29.05
C THR A 98 -58.46 -1.05 -28.36
N TYR A 99 -58.83 -0.01 -29.11
CA TYR A 99 -59.00 1.34 -28.59
C TYR A 99 -60.19 1.38 -27.62
N ASN A 100 -59.92 1.80 -26.35
CA ASN A 100 -60.90 2.01 -25.33
C ASN A 100 -61.40 3.48 -25.44
N PRO A 101 -62.64 3.71 -25.84
CA PRO A 101 -63.17 5.08 -26.00
C PRO A 101 -63.41 5.80 -24.65
N PHE A 102 -63.41 5.09 -23.54
CA PHE A 102 -63.64 5.64 -22.21
C PHE A 102 -62.33 6.17 -21.58
N GLU A 103 -61.26 5.51 -21.81
CA GLU A 103 -59.94 5.85 -21.25
C GLU A 103 -59.02 6.54 -22.30
N HIS A 104 -59.49 6.61 -23.54
CA HIS A 104 -58.73 7.19 -24.64
C HIS A 104 -57.36 6.54 -24.93
N GLU A 105 -57.20 5.23 -24.57
CA GLU A 105 -55.97 4.47 -24.70
C GLU A 105 -56.19 3.15 -25.47
N MET A 106 -55.09 2.47 -25.85
CA MET A 106 -55.10 1.20 -26.54
C MET A 106 -54.98 0.06 -25.53
N ASP A 107 -56.10 -0.43 -25.07
CA ASP A 107 -56.17 -1.53 -24.09
C ASP A 107 -55.84 -2.86 -24.68
N ARG A 108 -55.22 -3.67 -23.89
CA ARG A 108 -54.87 -5.10 -24.19
C ARG A 108 -55.93 -6.00 -23.61
N PHE A 109 -56.59 -6.77 -24.49
CA PHE A 109 -57.60 -7.72 -24.10
C PHE A 109 -57.14 -9.16 -24.32
N ARG A 110 -57.43 -10.04 -23.33
CA ARG A 110 -57.33 -11.47 -23.48
C ARG A 110 -58.68 -12.01 -23.98
N VAL A 111 -58.70 -12.60 -25.11
CA VAL A 111 -59.93 -13.01 -25.82
C VAL A 111 -60.00 -14.52 -25.94
N LEU A 112 -61.09 -15.11 -25.45
CA LEU A 112 -61.45 -16.48 -25.67
C LEU A 112 -62.50 -16.54 -26.82
N SER A 113 -62.21 -17.25 -27.87
CA SER A 113 -63.15 -17.55 -28.96
C SER A 113 -63.53 -19.02 -28.89
N THR A 114 -64.77 -19.31 -28.69
CA THR A 114 -65.28 -20.69 -28.47
C THR A 114 -66.62 -20.90 -29.13
N THR A 115 -66.93 -22.14 -29.55
CA THR A 115 -68.23 -22.50 -30.07
C THR A 115 -69.12 -23.07 -28.96
N ILE A 116 -70.34 -22.53 -28.81
CA ILE A 116 -71.38 -23.06 -27.92
C ILE A 116 -72.60 -23.45 -28.71
N TRP A 117 -73.32 -24.43 -28.20
CA TRP A 117 -74.53 -24.96 -28.84
C TRP A 117 -75.80 -24.47 -28.11
N ILE A 118 -76.65 -23.76 -28.87
CA ILE A 118 -77.90 -23.24 -28.33
C ILE A 118 -79.03 -23.80 -29.19
N LYS A 119 -79.95 -24.58 -28.60
CA LYS A 119 -81.09 -25.22 -29.31
C LYS A 119 -80.62 -25.93 -30.61
N LYS A 120 -79.54 -26.68 -30.55
CA LYS A 120 -78.93 -27.43 -31.69
C LYS A 120 -78.38 -26.57 -32.85
N LYS A 121 -78.19 -25.25 -32.60
CA LYS A 121 -77.51 -24.36 -33.57
C LYS A 121 -76.18 -23.89 -32.98
N PRO A 122 -75.09 -23.87 -33.78
CA PRO A 122 -73.79 -23.41 -33.35
C PRO A 122 -73.73 -21.88 -33.30
N TYR A 123 -73.11 -21.33 -32.24
CA TYR A 123 -72.82 -19.91 -32.05
C TYR A 123 -71.37 -19.73 -31.67
N GLN A 124 -70.72 -18.75 -32.23
CA GLN A 124 -69.38 -18.29 -31.79
C GLN A 124 -69.58 -17.36 -30.60
N LEU A 125 -69.04 -17.75 -29.46
CA LEU A 125 -68.96 -16.92 -28.26
C LEU A 125 -67.57 -16.35 -28.18
N THR A 126 -67.46 -15.02 -28.13
CA THR A 126 -66.19 -14.30 -27.93
C THR A 126 -66.30 -13.59 -26.59
N ILE A 127 -65.38 -13.89 -25.67
CA ILE A 127 -65.27 -13.27 -24.33
C ILE A 127 -63.96 -12.49 -24.32
N SER A 128 -64.01 -11.20 -24.04
CA SER A 128 -62.88 -10.32 -23.99
C SER A 128 -62.74 -9.72 -22.57
N THR A 129 -61.65 -10.03 -21.91
CA THR A 129 -61.33 -9.50 -20.57
C THR A 129 -60.15 -8.54 -20.68
N ASN A 130 -60.25 -7.37 -20.05
CA ASN A 130 -59.22 -6.38 -20.06
C ASN A 130 -58.02 -6.86 -19.21
N VAL A 131 -56.82 -6.68 -19.77
CA VAL A 131 -55.53 -7.03 -19.11
C VAL A 131 -54.93 -5.87 -18.35
N GLU A 132 -55.44 -4.65 -18.46
CA GLU A 132 -54.89 -3.44 -17.88
C GLU A 132 -54.95 -3.39 -16.36
N GLU A 133 -56.01 -3.91 -15.75
CA GLU A 133 -56.06 -4.06 -14.28
C GLU A 133 -54.90 -4.94 -13.76
N ALA A 134 -54.39 -5.88 -14.59
CA ALA A 134 -53.23 -6.68 -14.32
C ALA A 134 -51.92 -5.82 -14.41
N ASN A 135 -51.83 -4.86 -15.33
CA ASN A 135 -50.67 -4.01 -15.52
C ASN A 135 -50.46 -3.05 -14.34
N GLU A 136 -51.52 -2.49 -13.74
CA GLU A 136 -51.44 -1.65 -12.54
C GLU A 136 -50.90 -2.44 -11.35
N THR A 137 -51.39 -3.65 -11.14
CA THR A 137 -50.93 -4.58 -10.10
C THR A 137 -49.46 -4.97 -10.31
N LEU A 138 -49.09 -5.28 -11.56
CA LEU A 138 -47.69 -5.56 -11.96
C LEU A 138 -46.75 -4.39 -11.66
N THR A 139 -47.19 -3.17 -11.99
CA THR A 139 -46.42 -1.96 -11.76
C THR A 139 -46.23 -1.71 -10.25
N ALA A 140 -47.26 -1.86 -9.46
CA ALA A 140 -47.20 -1.73 -8.00
C ALA A 140 -46.25 -2.76 -7.37
N ILE A 141 -46.36 -4.05 -7.77
CA ILE A 141 -45.46 -5.12 -7.27
C ILE A 141 -44.03 -4.85 -7.69
N THR A 142 -43.79 -4.44 -8.93
CA THR A 142 -42.45 -4.10 -9.43
C THR A 142 -41.85 -2.95 -8.62
N PHE A 143 -42.60 -1.90 -8.36
CA PHE A 143 -42.15 -0.77 -7.56
C PHE A 143 -41.77 -1.18 -6.14
N VAL A 144 -42.62 -1.95 -5.46
CA VAL A 144 -42.35 -2.46 -4.13
C VAL A 144 -41.11 -3.35 -4.10
N THR A 145 -40.96 -4.22 -5.09
CA THR A 145 -39.79 -5.13 -5.21
C THR A 145 -38.51 -4.33 -5.40
N VAL A 146 -38.50 -3.35 -6.30
CA VAL A 146 -37.35 -2.46 -6.53
C VAL A 146 -37.01 -1.66 -5.29
N PHE A 147 -38.02 -1.14 -4.57
CA PHE A 147 -37.82 -0.41 -3.32
C PHE A 147 -37.13 -1.26 -2.25
N PHE A 148 -37.62 -2.46 -2.00
CA PHE A 148 -36.99 -3.36 -1.01
C PHE A 148 -35.60 -3.81 -1.44
N PHE A 149 -35.38 -4.02 -2.74
CA PHE A 149 -34.06 -4.36 -3.26
C PHE A 149 -33.06 -3.22 -3.03
N VAL A 150 -33.42 -1.99 -3.35
CA VAL A 150 -32.56 -0.81 -3.11
C VAL A 150 -32.25 -0.68 -1.61
N PHE A 151 -33.27 -0.85 -0.76
CA PHE A 151 -33.10 -0.83 0.69
C PHE A 151 -32.11 -1.90 1.18
N LEU A 152 -32.21 -3.11 0.65
CA LEU A 152 -31.30 -4.23 0.97
C LEU A 152 -29.87 -3.92 0.52
N VAL A 153 -29.67 -3.41 -0.69
CA VAL A 153 -28.34 -3.04 -1.20
C VAL A 153 -27.71 -1.92 -0.37
N VAL A 154 -28.47 -0.88 -0.04
CA VAL A 154 -27.97 0.21 0.82
C VAL A 154 -27.61 -0.30 2.20
N GLY A 155 -28.46 -1.13 2.81
CA GLY A 155 -28.17 -1.78 4.09
C GLY A 155 -26.92 -2.62 4.06
N PHE A 156 -26.74 -3.44 3.01
CA PHE A 156 -25.56 -4.27 2.80
C PHE A 156 -24.28 -3.42 2.66
N VAL A 157 -24.34 -2.32 1.91
CA VAL A 157 -23.22 -1.37 1.76
C VAL A 157 -22.79 -0.80 3.09
N ILE A 158 -23.75 -0.35 3.90
CA ILE A 158 -23.47 0.25 5.21
C ILE A 158 -22.87 -0.78 6.17
N LEU A 159 -23.48 -1.97 6.25
CA LEU A 159 -23.00 -3.06 7.10
C LEU A 159 -21.58 -3.50 6.70
N ASN A 160 -21.35 -3.72 5.41
CA ASN A 160 -20.04 -4.14 4.93
C ASN A 160 -18.95 -3.11 5.24
N LYS A 161 -19.22 -1.80 5.05
CA LYS A 161 -18.28 -0.75 5.45
C LYS A 161 -17.97 -0.77 6.95
N ARG A 162 -18.98 -0.98 7.80
CA ARG A 162 -18.81 -1.02 9.27
C ARG A 162 -17.98 -2.24 9.69
N ILE A 163 -18.35 -3.43 9.22
CA ILE A 163 -17.64 -4.68 9.52
C ILE A 163 -16.19 -4.58 9.06
N SER A 164 -15.99 -4.18 7.81
CA SER A 164 -14.68 -4.04 7.22
C SER A 164 -13.78 -3.08 8.01
N LYS A 165 -14.27 -1.88 8.38
CA LYS A 165 -13.51 -0.92 9.19
C LYS A 165 -13.15 -1.48 10.57
N LYS A 166 -14.06 -2.23 11.20
CA LYS A 166 -13.82 -2.85 12.50
C LYS A 166 -12.78 -3.97 12.39
N SER A 167 -12.93 -4.86 11.41
CA SER A 167 -12.04 -6.03 11.24
C SER A 167 -10.61 -5.64 10.90
N TRP A 168 -10.38 -4.58 10.12
CA TRP A 168 -9.03 -4.14 9.75
C TRP A 168 -8.35 -3.20 10.75
N LYS A 169 -9.07 -2.72 11.77
CA LYS A 169 -8.51 -1.82 12.78
C LYS A 169 -7.29 -2.41 13.52
N PRO A 170 -7.30 -3.69 13.96
CA PRO A 170 -6.13 -4.32 14.59
C PRO A 170 -4.90 -4.30 13.69
N PHE A 171 -5.05 -4.69 12.41
CA PHE A 171 -3.95 -4.68 11.45
C PHE A 171 -3.28 -3.29 11.32
N TYR A 172 -4.07 -2.23 11.20
CA TYR A 172 -3.51 -0.88 11.10
C TYR A 172 -2.81 -0.43 12.39
N LYS A 173 -3.25 -0.92 13.55
CA LYS A 173 -2.56 -0.67 14.83
C LYS A 173 -1.19 -1.35 14.85
N THR A 174 -1.13 -2.65 14.53
CA THR A 174 0.12 -3.42 14.41
C THR A 174 1.08 -2.76 13.41
N LEU A 175 0.58 -2.39 12.23
CA LEU A 175 1.38 -1.72 11.20
C LEU A 175 1.95 -0.38 11.67
N ASN A 176 1.18 0.40 12.43
CA ASN A 176 1.63 1.69 12.95
C ASN A 176 2.67 1.53 14.07
N GLN A 177 2.49 0.54 14.96
CA GLN A 177 3.47 0.19 15.97
C GLN A 177 4.79 -0.26 15.32
N LEU A 178 4.72 -1.11 14.28
CA LEU A 178 5.90 -1.59 13.56
C LEU A 178 6.64 -0.46 12.82
N LYS A 179 5.93 0.52 12.24
CA LYS A 179 6.55 1.66 11.56
C LYS A 179 7.34 2.58 12.50
N ASN A 180 6.90 2.69 13.75
CA ASN A 180 7.52 3.54 14.76
C ASN A 180 8.52 2.78 15.63
N PHE A 181 8.70 1.49 15.39
CA PHE A 181 9.62 0.65 16.15
C PHE A 181 11.06 0.87 15.67
N ASP A 182 11.95 1.13 16.60
CA ASP A 182 13.39 1.30 16.38
C ASP A 182 14.16 0.30 17.27
N LEU A 183 14.76 -0.69 16.65
CA LEU A 183 15.52 -1.75 17.34
C LEU A 183 16.68 -1.20 18.19
N SER A 184 17.23 -0.04 17.84
CA SER A 184 18.34 0.59 18.57
C SER A 184 17.89 1.21 19.89
N LYS A 185 16.63 1.62 19.99
CA LYS A 185 16.03 2.28 21.17
C LYS A 185 15.16 1.34 21.99
N ASP A 186 14.38 0.51 21.29
CA ASP A 186 13.40 -0.39 21.89
C ASP A 186 13.75 -1.86 21.61
N GLN A 187 13.98 -2.64 22.66
CA GLN A 187 14.30 -4.08 22.51
C GLN A 187 13.05 -4.98 22.51
N HIS A 188 11.91 -4.46 22.94
CA HIS A 188 10.66 -5.22 23.05
C HIS A 188 9.51 -4.43 22.47
N ILE A 189 8.77 -5.05 21.56
CA ILE A 189 7.50 -4.57 21.06
C ILE A 189 6.37 -5.42 21.65
N ARG A 190 5.28 -4.77 22.08
CA ARG A 190 4.06 -5.45 22.49
C ARG A 190 2.93 -5.03 21.59
N PHE A 191 2.47 -5.97 20.76
CA PHE A 191 1.28 -5.74 19.97
C PHE A 191 0.02 -5.89 20.82
N GLU A 192 -1.00 -5.09 20.53
CA GLU A 192 -2.31 -5.27 21.16
C GLU A 192 -2.94 -6.58 20.70
N LYS A 193 -3.60 -7.28 21.63
CA LYS A 193 -4.29 -8.53 21.35
C LYS A 193 -5.40 -8.32 20.30
N SER A 194 -5.49 -9.21 19.33
CA SER A 194 -6.51 -9.18 18.29
C SER A 194 -7.57 -10.24 18.54
N ASP A 195 -8.85 -9.89 18.31
CA ASP A 195 -9.97 -10.85 18.32
C ASP A 195 -10.06 -11.64 17.01
N ILE A 196 -9.17 -11.34 16.02
CA ILE A 196 -9.10 -12.01 14.73
C ILE A 196 -7.87 -12.90 14.75
N GLU A 197 -8.07 -14.22 14.58
CA GLU A 197 -7.05 -15.26 14.74
C GLU A 197 -5.84 -15.01 13.84
N GLU A 198 -6.04 -14.69 12.56
CA GLU A 198 -4.95 -14.44 11.60
C GLU A 198 -4.09 -13.23 11.98
N PHE A 199 -4.68 -12.23 12.60
CA PHE A 199 -3.92 -11.07 13.07
C PHE A 199 -3.22 -11.33 14.39
N GLU A 200 -3.77 -12.18 15.25
CA GLU A 200 -3.11 -12.61 16.48
C GLU A 200 -1.90 -13.48 16.16
N GLU A 201 -2.04 -14.43 15.22
CA GLU A 201 -0.93 -15.25 14.72
C GLU A 201 0.17 -14.38 14.09
N LEU A 202 -0.22 -13.42 13.24
CA LEU A 202 0.72 -12.44 12.67
C LEU A 202 1.47 -11.66 13.76
N ASN A 203 0.78 -11.20 14.80
CA ASN A 203 1.39 -10.46 15.90
C ASN A 203 2.40 -11.33 16.68
N GLN A 204 2.10 -12.61 16.89
CA GLN A 204 3.00 -13.56 17.54
C GLN A 204 4.27 -13.82 16.72
N GLU A 205 4.12 -14.07 15.41
CA GLU A 205 5.26 -14.29 14.52
C GLU A 205 6.14 -13.04 14.37
N LEU A 206 5.52 -11.85 14.27
CA LEU A 206 6.25 -10.59 14.27
C LEU A 206 7.02 -10.36 15.58
N THR A 207 6.40 -10.67 16.73
CA THR A 207 7.06 -10.57 18.02
C THR A 207 8.28 -11.48 18.09
N ALA A 208 8.12 -12.76 17.71
CA ALA A 208 9.21 -13.73 17.69
C ALA A 208 10.36 -13.31 16.74
N LEU A 209 10.02 -12.76 15.58
CA LEU A 209 11.01 -12.26 14.62
C LEU A 209 11.79 -11.06 15.18
N ILE A 210 11.10 -10.12 15.83
CA ILE A 210 11.72 -8.95 16.45
C ILE A 210 12.62 -9.37 17.62
N GLU A 211 12.20 -10.29 18.47
CA GLU A 211 12.99 -10.81 19.58
C GLU A 211 14.27 -11.53 19.10
N ARG A 212 14.18 -12.35 18.04
CA ARG A 212 15.35 -12.97 17.40
C ARG A 212 16.31 -11.92 16.85
N ASN A 213 15.79 -10.90 16.17
CA ASN A 213 16.60 -9.81 15.65
C ASN A 213 17.29 -9.02 16.77
N ALA A 214 16.57 -8.68 17.85
CA ALA A 214 17.13 -8.00 19.01
C ALA A 214 18.22 -8.83 19.70
N SER A 215 18.02 -10.14 19.82
CA SER A 215 19.03 -11.05 20.34
C SER A 215 20.29 -11.07 19.48
N THR A 216 20.14 -11.19 18.16
CA THR A 216 21.27 -11.20 17.22
C THR A 216 22.02 -9.87 17.27
N PHE A 217 21.32 -8.74 17.30
CA PHE A 217 21.88 -7.40 17.42
C PHE A 217 22.71 -7.26 18.72
N ASN A 218 22.16 -7.71 19.86
CA ASN A 218 22.85 -7.68 21.13
C ASN A 218 24.08 -8.61 21.18
N GLN A 219 24.01 -9.78 20.54
CA GLN A 219 25.17 -10.69 20.40
C GLN A 219 26.27 -10.03 19.56
N GLN A 220 25.92 -9.42 18.44
CA GLN A 220 26.87 -8.72 17.58
C GLN A 220 27.51 -7.53 18.29
N LYS A 221 26.72 -6.74 19.05
CA LYS A 221 27.23 -5.64 19.88
C LYS A 221 28.28 -6.13 20.89
N ARG A 222 27.95 -7.16 21.67
CA ARG A 222 28.88 -7.76 22.65
C ARG A 222 30.13 -8.33 21.99
N PHE A 223 29.99 -8.98 20.84
CA PHE A 223 31.13 -9.51 20.09
C PHE A 223 32.11 -8.40 19.72
N ILE A 224 31.59 -7.27 19.16
CA ILE A 224 32.41 -6.12 18.78
C ILE A 224 33.10 -5.49 19.99
N GLU A 225 32.37 -5.33 21.10
CA GLU A 225 32.91 -4.78 22.36
C GLU A 225 34.04 -5.65 22.92
N ASN A 226 33.81 -6.98 23.02
CA ASN A 226 34.81 -7.94 23.52
C ASN A 226 36.01 -8.00 22.58
N ALA A 227 35.81 -8.11 21.26
CA ALA A 227 36.90 -8.14 20.28
C ALA A 227 37.75 -6.86 20.38
N SER A 228 37.13 -5.68 20.64
CA SER A 228 37.86 -4.42 20.86
C SER A 228 38.85 -4.54 22.02
N HIS A 229 38.40 -5.04 23.16
CA HIS A 229 39.24 -5.16 24.36
C HIS A 229 40.29 -6.25 24.21
N GLU A 230 39.93 -7.44 23.71
CA GLU A 230 40.82 -8.58 23.55
C GLU A 230 41.95 -8.34 22.52
N LEU A 231 41.74 -7.45 21.51
CA LEU A 231 42.76 -7.09 20.54
C LEU A 231 43.62 -5.91 20.97
N GLN A 232 43.05 -4.93 21.70
CA GLN A 232 43.80 -3.76 22.15
C GLN A 232 44.86 -4.11 23.22
N THR A 233 44.54 -5.01 24.16
CA THR A 233 45.41 -5.40 25.27
C THR A 233 46.76 -5.98 24.79
N PRO A 234 46.83 -7.06 23.95
CA PRO A 234 48.08 -7.63 23.50
C PRO A 234 48.88 -6.64 22.62
N LEU A 235 48.21 -5.85 21.80
CA LEU A 235 48.86 -4.82 20.98
C LEU A 235 49.53 -3.75 21.84
N SER A 236 48.88 -3.31 22.91
CA SER A 236 49.46 -2.36 23.86
C SER A 236 50.66 -2.94 24.61
N VAL A 237 50.58 -4.17 25.04
CA VAL A 237 51.72 -4.90 25.70
C VAL A 237 52.90 -5.03 24.73
N LEU A 238 52.64 -5.43 23.48
CA LEU A 238 53.70 -5.54 22.47
C LEU A 238 54.35 -4.18 22.20
N LYS A 239 53.55 -3.13 22.08
CA LYS A 239 54.06 -1.76 21.89
C LYS A 239 54.95 -1.31 23.06
N THR A 240 54.49 -1.48 24.31
CA THR A 240 55.27 -1.13 25.51
C THR A 240 56.59 -1.91 25.56
N LYS A 241 56.58 -3.21 25.17
CA LYS A 241 57.83 -4.01 25.15
C LYS A 241 58.81 -3.53 24.08
N MET A 242 58.29 -3.10 22.89
CA MET A 242 59.14 -2.51 21.85
C MET A 242 59.73 -1.16 22.27
N ASP A 243 58.91 -0.30 22.92
CA ASP A 243 59.40 0.99 23.42
C ASP A 243 60.49 0.81 24.49
N VAL A 244 60.39 -0.22 25.38
CA VAL A 244 61.43 -0.55 26.36
C VAL A 244 62.67 -1.05 25.66
N LEU A 245 62.57 -1.84 24.59
CA LEU A 245 63.71 -2.33 23.83
C LEU A 245 64.46 -1.16 23.12
N LEU A 246 63.74 -0.18 22.59
CA LEU A 246 64.31 1.00 21.94
C LEU A 246 65.07 1.90 22.91
N GLN A 247 64.71 1.87 24.20
CA GLN A 247 65.42 2.67 25.25
C GLN A 247 66.73 1.99 25.69
N ASN A 248 67.04 0.77 25.24
CA ASN A 248 68.24 0.07 25.63
C ASN A 248 69.44 0.55 24.78
N ASN A 249 70.35 1.27 25.41
CA ASN A 249 71.55 1.88 24.77
C ASN A 249 72.57 0.87 24.20
N ALA A 250 72.36 -0.44 24.36
CA ALA A 250 73.20 -1.51 23.87
C ALA A 250 72.85 -2.07 22.49
N LEU A 251 71.84 -1.46 21.81
CA LEU A 251 71.38 -1.89 20.51
C LEU A 251 72.35 -1.46 19.39
N SER A 252 72.66 -2.36 18.45
CA SER A 252 73.31 -1.98 17.21
C SER A 252 72.32 -1.17 16.32
N GLU A 253 72.82 -0.34 15.42
CA GLU A 253 72.05 0.47 14.51
C GLU A 253 71.06 -0.38 13.69
N LYS A 254 71.46 -1.60 13.27
CA LYS A 254 70.59 -2.56 12.55
C LYS A 254 69.45 -3.09 13.41
N GLU A 255 69.71 -3.38 14.70
CA GLU A 255 68.67 -3.83 15.62
C GLU A 255 67.68 -2.73 15.97
N ALA A 256 68.15 -1.50 16.15
CA ALA A 256 67.31 -0.34 16.39
C ALA A 256 66.36 -0.09 15.21
N LEU A 257 66.88 -0.12 13.92
CA LEU A 257 66.08 0.02 12.71
C LEU A 257 65.04 -1.11 12.57
N THR A 258 65.40 -2.34 12.94
CA THR A 258 64.48 -3.48 12.93
C THR A 258 63.33 -3.29 13.94
N ILE A 259 63.63 -2.87 15.18
CA ILE A 259 62.66 -2.65 16.21
C ILE A 259 61.74 -1.47 15.82
N GLU A 260 62.30 -0.39 15.23
CA GLU A 260 61.50 0.73 14.73
C GLU A 260 60.50 0.29 13.63
N THR A 261 60.94 -0.57 12.72
CA THR A 261 60.09 -1.15 11.68
C THR A 261 58.96 -2.02 12.28
N ILE A 262 59.26 -2.83 13.29
CA ILE A 262 58.27 -3.62 13.99
C ILE A 262 57.28 -2.68 14.72
N ASN A 263 57.76 -1.66 15.45
CA ASN A 263 56.91 -0.72 16.17
C ASN A 263 55.97 0.07 15.26
N SER A 264 56.48 0.49 14.08
CA SER A 264 55.65 1.14 13.07
C SER A 264 54.55 0.21 12.52
N SER A 265 54.87 -1.08 12.31
CA SER A 265 53.91 -2.11 11.88
C SER A 265 52.89 -2.41 12.94
N LEU A 266 53.26 -2.53 14.21
CA LEU A 266 52.32 -2.68 15.35
C LEU A 266 51.38 -1.50 15.47
N SER A 267 51.91 -0.28 15.34
CA SER A 267 51.09 0.94 15.38
C SER A 267 50.10 1.00 14.23
N ARG A 268 50.45 0.52 13.06
CA ARG A 268 49.57 0.36 11.89
C ARG A 268 48.46 -0.65 12.16
N ILE A 269 48.80 -1.84 12.67
CA ILE A 269 47.82 -2.89 13.01
C ILE A 269 46.85 -2.39 14.07
N SER A 270 47.33 -1.72 15.12
CA SER A 270 46.51 -1.13 16.18
C SER A 270 45.50 -0.12 15.63
N ARG A 271 45.94 0.75 14.71
CA ARG A 271 45.10 1.76 14.07
C ARG A 271 44.04 1.09 13.14
N ILE A 272 44.43 0.10 12.33
CA ILE A 272 43.50 -0.64 11.48
C ILE A 272 42.41 -1.31 12.34
N ASN A 273 42.82 -1.99 13.40
CA ASN A 273 41.90 -2.64 14.30
C ASN A 273 40.91 -1.64 14.96
N LYS A 274 41.41 -0.52 15.51
CA LYS A 274 40.58 0.55 16.06
C LYS A 274 39.56 1.08 15.05
N ASN A 275 39.99 1.29 13.80
CA ASN A 275 39.12 1.79 12.73
C ASN A 275 38.08 0.77 12.28
N LEU A 276 38.43 -0.53 12.20
CA LEU A 276 37.49 -1.59 11.88
C LEU A 276 36.40 -1.73 12.96
N LEU A 277 36.82 -1.68 14.24
CA LEU A 277 35.88 -1.73 15.36
C LEU A 277 34.97 -0.50 15.41
N LEU A 278 35.51 0.68 15.11
CA LEU A 278 34.71 1.92 14.99
C LEU A 278 33.68 1.80 13.88
N LEU A 279 34.11 1.33 12.68
CA LEU A 279 33.23 1.10 11.55
C LEU A 279 32.09 0.13 11.93
N ALA A 280 32.42 -0.99 12.55
CA ALA A 280 31.46 -1.97 13.02
C ALA A 280 30.47 -1.38 14.04
N LYS A 281 30.92 -0.48 14.93
CA LYS A 281 30.04 0.26 15.88
C LYS A 281 29.09 1.20 15.17
N ILE A 282 29.56 1.90 14.13
CA ILE A 282 28.72 2.83 13.34
C ILE A 282 27.64 2.04 12.57
N GLU A 283 28.03 0.97 11.87
CA GLU A 283 27.12 0.11 11.11
C GLU A 283 26.06 -0.56 12.00
N ASN A 284 26.41 -0.91 13.23
CA ASN A 284 25.47 -1.48 14.21
C ASN A 284 24.74 -0.41 15.04
N HIS A 285 24.70 0.81 14.61
CA HIS A 285 23.95 1.92 15.26
C HIS A 285 24.22 2.06 16.77
N GLN A 286 25.45 1.77 17.25
CA GLN A 286 25.79 1.79 18.68
C GLN A 286 25.96 3.21 19.25
N PHE A 287 26.00 4.25 18.41
CA PHE A 287 26.05 5.67 18.81
C PHE A 287 24.64 6.21 18.91
N THR A 288 23.99 6.08 20.06
CA THR A 288 22.57 6.44 20.26
C THR A 288 22.34 7.88 20.73
N GLU A 289 23.35 8.52 21.33
CA GLU A 289 23.25 9.88 21.82
C GLU A 289 23.41 10.87 20.67
N GLU A 290 22.39 11.67 20.42
CA GLU A 290 22.39 12.73 19.42
C GLU A 290 22.07 14.07 20.08
N THR A 291 22.89 15.09 19.81
CA THR A 291 22.72 16.44 20.33
C THR A 291 22.87 17.45 19.20
N LEU A 292 22.45 18.69 19.45
CA LEU A 292 22.70 19.80 18.54
C LEU A 292 24.15 20.25 18.67
N VAL A 293 24.98 20.00 17.66
CA VAL A 293 26.43 20.26 17.66
C VAL A 293 26.75 21.40 16.71
N ASN A 294 27.57 22.38 17.20
CA ASN A 294 28.03 23.49 16.38
C ASN A 294 29.27 23.11 15.56
N ILE A 295 29.11 23.09 14.22
CA ILE A 295 30.18 22.71 13.29
C ILE A 295 31.44 23.58 13.44
N LYS A 296 31.29 24.93 13.57
CA LYS A 296 32.41 25.84 13.69
C LYS A 296 33.23 25.54 14.93
N GLN A 297 32.57 25.32 16.05
CA GLN A 297 33.24 25.02 17.32
C GLN A 297 34.03 23.70 17.23
N THR A 298 33.38 22.63 16.79
CA THR A 298 34.04 21.30 16.64
C THR A 298 35.21 21.32 15.66
N LEU A 299 35.11 22.07 14.56
CA LEU A 299 36.25 22.29 13.65
C LEU A 299 37.39 23.04 14.27
N THR A 300 37.10 24.12 15.03
CA THR A 300 38.13 24.89 15.71
C THR A 300 38.90 24.04 16.73
N GLU A 301 38.18 23.30 17.56
CA GLU A 301 38.78 22.35 18.52
C GLU A 301 39.62 21.26 17.81
N ASN A 302 39.14 20.73 16.69
CA ASN A 302 39.90 19.74 15.90
C ASN A 302 41.18 20.31 15.26
N ILE A 303 41.14 21.55 14.78
CA ILE A 303 42.31 22.26 14.22
C ILE A 303 43.35 22.55 15.32
N GLU A 304 42.91 23.02 16.47
CA GLU A 304 43.80 23.29 17.62
C GLU A 304 44.53 22.02 18.07
N LEU A 305 43.85 20.88 18.12
CA LEU A 305 44.48 19.58 18.45
C LEU A 305 45.53 19.12 17.43
N LEU A 306 45.47 19.60 16.19
CA LEU A 306 46.36 19.22 15.10
C LEU A 306 47.38 20.30 14.74
N ASP A 307 47.46 21.40 15.49
CA ASP A 307 48.28 22.57 15.18
C ASP A 307 49.77 22.23 15.00
N ASP A 308 50.37 21.41 15.88
CA ASP A 308 51.76 20.95 15.75
C ASP A 308 52.04 20.25 14.39
N TYR A 309 51.06 19.49 13.86
CA TYR A 309 51.21 18.81 12.57
C TYR A 309 51.12 19.80 11.40
N PHE A 310 50.27 20.82 11.51
CA PHE A 310 50.18 21.88 10.50
C PHE A 310 51.49 22.71 10.46
N GLN A 311 51.97 23.10 11.64
CA GLN A 311 53.24 23.84 11.72
C GLN A 311 54.45 23.06 11.20
N ALA A 312 54.54 21.75 11.52
CA ALA A 312 55.60 20.88 11.03
C ALA A 312 55.68 20.78 9.50
N LYS A 313 54.49 20.90 8.84
CA LYS A 313 54.40 20.89 7.36
C LYS A 313 54.35 22.31 6.75
N GLY A 314 54.27 23.37 7.54
CA GLY A 314 54.05 24.75 7.07
C GLY A 314 52.68 24.97 6.41
N ILE A 315 51.68 24.16 6.75
CA ILE A 315 50.32 24.27 6.15
C ILE A 315 49.58 25.43 6.84
N GLN A 316 49.09 26.37 6.04
CA GLN A 316 48.25 27.46 6.47
C GLN A 316 46.78 27.05 6.41
N ILE A 317 45.97 27.53 7.36
CA ILE A 317 44.53 27.21 7.43
C ILE A 317 43.71 28.45 7.13
N GLU A 318 42.88 28.38 6.11
CA GLU A 318 41.89 29.38 5.77
C GLU A 318 40.50 28.82 6.11
N MET A 319 39.91 29.26 7.24
CA MET A 319 38.59 28.77 7.66
C MET A 319 37.54 29.88 7.53
N ASN A 320 36.55 29.66 6.67
CA ASN A 320 35.38 30.50 6.51
C ASN A 320 34.11 29.68 6.78
N VAL A 321 33.81 29.50 8.05
CA VAL A 321 32.70 28.68 8.55
C VAL A 321 31.82 29.54 9.45
N PRO A 322 30.64 29.99 8.97
CA PRO A 322 29.65 30.63 9.81
C PRO A 322 29.14 29.66 10.89
N SER A 323 28.48 30.20 11.93
CA SER A 323 27.84 29.34 12.94
C SER A 323 26.71 28.53 12.30
N TYR A 324 26.86 27.22 12.29
CA TYR A 324 25.88 26.28 11.77
C TYR A 324 25.86 25.07 12.70
N SER A 325 24.67 24.54 12.97
CA SER A 325 24.51 23.42 13.89
C SER A 325 23.75 22.26 13.21
N VAL A 326 24.16 21.04 13.53
CA VAL A 326 23.54 19.81 13.07
C VAL A 326 23.21 18.90 14.25
N THR A 327 22.15 18.11 14.12
CA THR A 327 21.80 17.09 15.12
C THR A 327 22.54 15.79 14.80
N CYS A 328 23.51 15.44 15.64
CA CYS A 328 24.30 14.23 15.47
C CYS A 328 24.99 13.80 16.77
N ASN A 329 25.67 12.67 16.77
CA ASN A 329 26.55 12.29 17.86
C ASN A 329 27.86 13.08 17.77
N PRO A 330 28.27 13.82 18.85
CA PRO A 330 29.47 14.67 18.84
C PRO A 330 30.74 13.91 18.46
N THR A 331 30.94 12.72 19.04
CA THR A 331 32.13 11.89 18.77
C THR A 331 32.24 11.50 17.31
N LEU A 332 31.12 11.18 16.64
CA LEU A 332 31.14 10.84 15.21
C LEU A 332 31.47 12.06 14.35
N LEU A 333 31.00 13.24 14.70
CA LEU A 333 31.34 14.48 14.00
C LEU A 333 32.85 14.82 14.17
N GLU A 334 33.40 14.67 15.34
CA GLU A 334 34.83 14.82 15.63
C GLU A 334 35.66 13.85 14.78
N VAL A 335 35.27 12.58 14.72
CA VAL A 335 35.95 11.56 13.89
C VAL A 335 35.88 11.92 12.41
N LEU A 336 34.73 12.39 11.92
CA LEU A 336 34.57 12.82 10.53
C LEU A 336 35.52 13.96 10.18
N PHE A 337 35.55 15.00 11.00
CA PHE A 337 36.41 16.14 10.75
C PHE A 337 37.90 15.77 10.91
N ASN A 338 38.24 15.00 11.94
CA ASN A 338 39.62 14.53 12.12
C ASN A 338 40.11 13.68 10.91
N ASN A 339 39.26 12.82 10.36
CA ASN A 339 39.62 12.05 9.16
C ASN A 339 39.86 12.94 7.95
N LEU A 340 39.02 13.95 7.69
CA LEU A 340 39.17 14.85 6.55
C LEU A 340 40.36 15.81 6.74
N THR A 341 40.56 16.35 7.95
CA THR A 341 41.68 17.26 8.28
C THR A 341 43.02 16.53 8.21
N THR A 342 43.13 15.34 8.83
CA THR A 342 44.35 14.54 8.78
C THR A 342 44.66 14.03 7.38
N ASN A 343 43.65 13.79 6.55
CA ASN A 343 43.82 13.46 5.14
C ASN A 343 44.45 14.63 4.37
N ALA A 344 43.94 15.84 4.60
CA ALA A 344 44.52 17.05 4.02
C ALA A 344 45.97 17.30 4.46
N ILE A 345 46.27 17.15 5.78
CA ILE A 345 47.65 17.26 6.28
C ILE A 345 48.57 16.26 5.63
N ARG A 346 48.14 14.99 5.48
CA ARG A 346 48.96 13.91 5.01
C ARG A 346 49.29 14.03 3.50
N HIS A 347 48.26 14.35 2.71
CA HIS A 347 48.38 14.40 1.25
C HIS A 347 48.61 15.79 0.67
N GLY A 348 48.51 16.84 1.48
CA GLY A 348 48.91 18.18 1.11
C GLY A 348 50.44 18.32 0.94
N ASN A 349 50.87 19.24 0.13
CA ASN A 349 52.27 19.56 -0.07
C ASN A 349 52.84 20.38 1.15
N HIS A 350 54.17 20.51 1.25
CA HIS A 350 54.77 21.47 2.19
C HIS A 350 54.37 22.88 1.79
N ASN A 351 54.10 23.73 2.78
CA ASN A 351 53.66 25.12 2.63
C ASN A 351 52.35 25.28 1.85
N ASP A 352 51.44 24.31 1.99
CA ASP A 352 50.12 24.29 1.38
C ASP A 352 49.09 25.13 2.12
N ILE A 353 47.92 25.31 1.53
CA ILE A 353 46.80 25.98 2.17
C ILE A 353 45.62 24.98 2.27
N LEU A 354 45.19 24.70 3.50
CA LEU A 354 43.91 23.95 3.72
C LEU A 354 42.77 24.99 3.84
N ARG A 355 41.86 24.96 2.87
CA ARG A 355 40.65 25.79 2.88
C ARG A 355 39.47 25.02 3.40
N ILE A 356 38.79 25.56 4.41
CA ILE A 356 37.57 24.99 4.97
C ILE A 356 36.46 26.04 4.85
N ASN A 357 35.49 25.77 3.96
CA ASN A 357 34.41 26.72 3.68
C ASN A 357 33.06 26.07 3.91
N LEU A 358 32.14 26.78 4.58
CA LEU A 358 30.76 26.38 4.71
C LEU A 358 29.86 27.40 3.98
N ILE A 359 29.19 26.94 2.89
CA ILE A 359 28.28 27.77 2.10
C ILE A 359 26.91 27.09 2.12
N GLY A 360 25.92 27.75 2.74
CA GLY A 360 24.61 27.13 2.97
C GLY A 360 24.73 25.91 3.89
N ASN A 361 24.40 24.73 3.42
CA ASN A 361 24.54 23.45 4.12
C ASN A 361 25.72 22.60 3.62
N ARG A 362 26.61 23.16 2.77
CA ARG A 362 27.74 22.43 2.19
C ARG A 362 29.05 22.86 2.83
N LEU A 363 29.69 21.95 3.55
CA LEU A 363 31.03 22.10 4.12
C LEU A 363 32.05 21.46 3.18
N THR A 364 33.07 22.21 2.77
CA THR A 364 34.11 21.79 1.82
C THR A 364 35.49 21.91 2.45
N PHE A 365 36.29 20.84 2.33
CA PHE A 365 37.71 20.80 2.67
C PHE A 365 38.49 20.76 1.35
N SER A 366 39.38 21.73 1.11
CA SER A 366 40.16 21.82 -0.13
C SER A 366 41.65 21.93 0.20
N ASN A 367 42.45 21.07 -0.38
CA ASN A 367 43.90 21.09 -0.33
C ASN A 367 44.52 20.86 -1.72
N SER A 368 45.76 21.26 -1.92
CA SER A 368 46.44 21.06 -3.21
C SER A 368 46.73 19.56 -3.51
N GLY A 369 46.79 19.22 -4.77
CA GLY A 369 47.15 17.88 -5.23
C GLY A 369 47.62 17.85 -6.68
N LYS A 370 48.32 16.77 -7.06
CA LYS A 370 48.86 16.63 -8.42
C LYS A 370 47.92 15.92 -9.36
N ASP A 371 47.32 14.83 -8.90
CA ASP A 371 46.52 13.92 -9.72
C ASP A 371 45.15 13.62 -9.09
N SER A 372 44.13 13.44 -9.91
CA SER A 372 42.80 13.04 -9.45
C SER A 372 42.79 11.66 -8.80
N LEU A 373 42.09 11.51 -7.70
CA LEU A 373 41.92 10.22 -7.06
C LEU A 373 40.84 9.40 -7.77
N ASN A 374 40.94 8.07 -7.71
CA ASN A 374 39.93 7.19 -8.29
C ASN A 374 38.64 7.25 -7.45
N LYS A 375 37.59 7.87 -8.00
CA LYS A 375 36.31 8.08 -7.33
C LYS A 375 35.58 6.78 -6.95
N GLU A 376 35.75 5.71 -7.73
CA GLU A 376 35.07 4.43 -7.53
C GLU A 376 35.58 3.69 -6.30
N SER A 377 36.90 3.80 -6.03
CA SER A 377 37.54 3.12 -4.90
C SER A 377 37.77 4.01 -3.67
N LEU A 378 37.63 5.34 -3.81
CA LEU A 378 38.03 6.32 -2.80
C LEU A 378 37.36 6.12 -1.43
N PHE A 379 36.07 5.78 -1.44
CA PHE A 379 35.26 5.60 -0.23
C PHE A 379 35.08 4.13 0.15
N LEU A 380 35.70 3.19 -0.61
CA LEU A 380 35.67 1.77 -0.28
C LEU A 380 36.65 1.45 0.86
N ARG A 381 36.35 0.41 1.63
CA ARG A 381 37.27 -0.12 2.64
C ARG A 381 38.56 -0.57 1.98
N PHE A 382 39.69 -0.13 2.53
CA PHE A 382 41.01 -0.40 1.97
C PHE A 382 41.22 0.13 0.53
N GLY A 383 40.39 1.08 0.09
CA GLY A 383 40.54 1.78 -1.19
C GLY A 383 41.78 2.69 -1.14
N ILE A 384 42.94 2.13 -1.43
CA ILE A 384 44.22 2.85 -1.42
C ILE A 384 44.44 3.48 -2.81
N SER A 385 44.52 4.81 -2.88
CA SER A 385 44.81 5.55 -4.09
C SER A 385 46.31 5.89 -4.25
N SER A 386 47.14 5.59 -3.24
CA SER A 386 48.60 5.84 -3.27
C SER A 386 49.40 4.67 -2.75
N SER A 387 50.62 4.49 -3.27
CA SER A 387 51.59 3.44 -2.89
C SER A 387 52.19 3.64 -1.48
N GLU A 388 51.77 4.64 -0.74
CA GLU A 388 52.30 4.91 0.59
C GLU A 388 51.80 3.89 1.64
N THR A 389 52.73 3.16 2.22
CA THR A 389 52.56 2.07 3.16
C THR A 389 51.98 2.46 4.52
N THR A 390 51.85 3.77 4.80
CA THR A 390 51.42 4.30 6.12
C THR A 390 49.93 4.42 6.32
N ASN A 391 49.09 4.25 5.28
CA ASN A 391 47.64 4.45 5.32
C ASN A 391 46.90 3.18 5.66
N SER A 392 45.86 3.28 6.53
CA SER A 392 44.93 2.16 6.79
C SER A 392 43.89 1.94 5.68
N GLY A 393 43.67 2.94 4.81
CA GLY A 393 42.64 2.91 3.79
C GLY A 393 41.19 2.89 4.31
N LEU A 394 41.00 3.20 5.61
CA LEU A 394 39.69 3.14 6.28
C LEU A 394 39.11 4.51 6.65
N GLY A 395 39.91 5.61 6.66
CA GLY A 395 39.45 6.91 7.12
C GLY A 395 38.28 7.47 6.29
N LEU A 396 38.40 7.44 4.96
CA LEU A 396 37.35 7.93 4.07
C LEU A 396 36.12 6.98 4.04
N ALA A 397 36.32 5.68 4.23
CA ALA A 397 35.23 4.73 4.40
C ALA A 397 34.42 5.01 5.69
N ILE A 398 35.13 5.32 6.81
CA ILE A 398 34.50 5.75 8.06
C ILE A 398 33.74 7.07 7.84
N SER A 399 34.36 8.04 7.16
CA SER A 399 33.69 9.32 6.85
C SER A 399 32.42 9.12 6.03
N LYS A 400 32.44 8.20 5.06
CA LYS A 400 31.28 7.84 4.25
C LYS A 400 30.16 7.21 5.10
N GLU A 401 30.51 6.25 5.96
CA GLU A 401 29.56 5.58 6.84
C GLU A 401 28.90 6.53 7.84
N ILE A 402 29.67 7.50 8.39
CA ILE A 402 29.11 8.55 9.25
C ILE A 402 28.13 9.41 8.46
N CYS A 403 28.49 9.83 7.25
CA CYS A 403 27.59 10.65 6.42
C CYS A 403 26.32 9.88 6.03
N ASP A 404 26.44 8.61 5.65
CA ASP A 404 25.28 7.77 5.29
C ASP A 404 24.32 7.58 6.47
N ARG A 405 24.85 7.42 7.69
CA ARG A 405 24.05 7.32 8.92
C ARG A 405 23.12 8.51 9.13
N TYR A 406 23.59 9.74 8.82
CA TYR A 406 22.83 10.98 9.00
C TYR A 406 22.16 11.46 7.72
N ASN A 407 22.16 10.66 6.65
CA ASN A 407 21.69 11.03 5.30
C ASN A 407 22.40 12.27 4.73
N TRP A 408 23.64 12.50 5.15
CA TRP A 408 24.49 13.53 4.58
C TRP A 408 25.16 12.99 3.31
N LYS A 409 25.44 13.87 2.37
CA LYS A 409 26.10 13.48 1.12
C LYS A 409 27.57 13.84 1.15
N LEU A 410 28.45 12.83 1.24
CA LEU A 410 29.88 13.01 1.06
C LEU A 410 30.25 12.88 -0.42
N SER A 411 31.00 13.84 -0.94
CA SER A 411 31.43 13.87 -2.34
C SER A 411 32.87 14.32 -2.48
N TYR A 412 33.51 13.93 -3.59
CA TYR A 412 34.86 14.29 -3.96
C TYR A 412 34.89 14.88 -5.36
N ARG A 413 35.65 15.99 -5.52
CA ARG A 413 35.95 16.63 -6.80
C ARG A 413 37.41 16.95 -6.85
N PHE A 414 38.03 16.87 -8.06
CA PHE A 414 39.35 17.38 -8.35
C PHE A 414 39.23 18.43 -9.43
N ASP A 415 39.66 19.64 -9.14
CA ASP A 415 39.58 20.76 -10.06
C ASP A 415 40.69 21.75 -9.75
N ASN A 416 41.31 22.34 -10.80
CA ASN A 416 42.36 23.34 -10.64
C ASN A 416 43.50 22.91 -9.69
N GLN A 417 43.91 21.63 -9.74
CA GLN A 417 44.92 21.04 -8.85
C GLN A 417 44.55 21.08 -7.37
N LEU A 418 43.25 21.13 -7.07
CA LEU A 418 42.69 21.05 -5.71
C LEU A 418 41.87 19.76 -5.54
N HIS A 419 42.14 19.04 -4.46
CA HIS A 419 41.26 18.01 -3.96
C HIS A 419 40.18 18.66 -3.10
N GLU A 420 38.94 18.48 -3.43
CA GLU A 420 37.79 18.99 -2.68
C GLU A 420 36.95 17.83 -2.14
N PHE A 421 36.85 17.72 -0.83
CA PHE A 421 35.92 16.84 -0.14
C PHE A 421 34.78 17.68 0.41
N SER A 422 33.56 17.39 0.00
CA SER A 422 32.37 18.15 0.42
C SER A 422 31.35 17.27 1.15
N ILE A 423 30.84 17.80 2.25
CA ILE A 423 29.73 17.23 3.01
C ILE A 423 28.51 18.16 2.82
N GLU A 424 27.41 17.61 2.41
CA GLU A 424 26.13 18.31 2.32
C GLU A 424 25.22 17.75 3.42
N PHE A 425 24.91 18.58 4.43
CA PHE A 425 24.17 18.24 5.64
C PHE A 425 22.66 18.17 5.43
#